data_3d9300a7d624f526f77cacca5ed7818d
#
_entry.id   3d9300a7d624f526f77cacca5ed7818d
#
_cell.length_a   1.000
_cell.length_b   1.000
_cell.length_c   1.000
_cell.angle_alpha   90.00
_cell.angle_beta   90.00
_cell.angle_gamma   90.00
#
_symmetry.space_group_name_H-M   'P 1'
#
loop_
_entity.id
_entity.type
_entity.pdbx_description
1 polymer ?
#
loop_
_entity_poly.entity_id
_entity_poly.type
_entity_poly.pdbx_seq_one_letter_code
_entity_poly.pdbx_strand_id
1 'polypeptide(L)'
;QMDLQNMQIRAAFPHNEIGTDPSAIKAYAQGVEALGISHLLIYDHVLGADPDREGGFRGPYDKDVAFHEPLTTFAFIAGVTEKLEMITTVMILPQRQTVLVAKQAAQVALLSNNRFRLGVGVGWNQVEYTGLNETFNNRGRRQAEQVEVMRKLWNEDSIDYTGEYHRIDKASINPRPSKPIPVWFGGSAPALLDRTARLGDGWIPLMGANEKAQACLDHMKAKREEAGLSFDGFGIQSQAQYAGGDADRWVKHAKAWQNMGCTHLAVATHNAGETNVDGHLKRIEEYQRALQE
;
A
#
# COMPACT_ATOMS: atom_id res chain seq x y z
N GLN A 1 -10.42 21.15 -18.48
CA GLN A 1 -10.06 21.13 -17.06
C GLN A 1 -10.33 19.74 -16.49
N MET A 2 -9.32 19.13 -15.87
CA MET A 2 -9.50 17.86 -15.17
C MET A 2 -10.19 18.15 -13.84
N ASP A 3 -11.37 17.55 -13.62
CA ASP A 3 -12.05 17.67 -12.34
C ASP A 3 -11.43 16.68 -11.35
N LEU A 4 -10.59 17.18 -10.46
CA LEU A 4 -9.96 16.41 -9.39
C LEU A 4 -10.83 16.29 -8.14
N GLN A 5 -12.05 16.80 -8.15
CA GLN A 5 -12.90 16.84 -6.96
C GLN A 5 -13.18 15.45 -6.37
N ASN A 6 -13.15 14.42 -7.23
CA ASN A 6 -13.40 13.03 -6.82
C ASN A 6 -12.13 12.17 -6.77
N MET A 7 -10.96 12.75 -7.04
CA MET A 7 -9.69 12.03 -7.04
C MET A 7 -8.76 12.58 -5.97
N GLN A 8 -8.26 11.69 -5.10
CA GLN A 8 -7.33 12.04 -4.04
C GLN A 8 -5.89 11.79 -4.47
N ILE A 9 -5.00 12.71 -4.14
CA ILE A 9 -3.57 12.58 -4.44
C ILE A 9 -2.86 11.94 -3.24
N ARG A 10 -2.06 10.93 -3.53
CA ARG A 10 -1.17 10.24 -2.59
C ARG A 10 0.29 10.51 -2.94
N ALA A 11 1.17 10.51 -1.95
CA ALA A 11 2.60 10.61 -2.18
C ALA A 11 3.30 9.31 -1.75
N ALA A 12 4.23 8.83 -2.57
CA ALA A 12 5.09 7.71 -2.22
C ALA A 12 6.28 8.21 -1.39
N PHE A 13 6.46 7.66 -0.20
CA PHE A 13 7.59 7.97 0.67
C PHE A 13 8.91 7.66 -0.06
N PRO A 14 9.83 8.63 -0.18
CA PRO A 14 11.07 8.43 -0.94
C PRO A 14 12.11 7.65 -0.11
N HIS A 15 11.86 6.39 0.14
CA HIS A 15 12.52 5.51 1.10
C HIS A 15 14.05 5.46 1.00
N ASN A 16 14.60 5.59 -0.20
CA ASN A 16 16.04 5.51 -0.45
C ASN A 16 16.68 6.86 -0.81
N GLU A 17 15.92 7.95 -0.72
CA GLU A 17 16.40 9.31 -1.12
C GLU A 17 16.18 10.36 -0.03
N ILE A 18 15.76 9.95 1.16
CA ILE A 18 15.49 10.88 2.28
C ILE A 18 16.43 10.64 3.47
N GLY A 19 17.19 9.55 3.46
CA GLY A 19 18.08 9.18 4.55
C GLY A 19 17.35 8.60 5.76
N THR A 20 17.98 8.70 6.93
CA THR A 20 17.52 8.06 8.15
C THR A 20 17.33 9.02 9.32
N ASP A 21 17.52 10.32 9.10
CA ASP A 21 17.34 11.34 10.14
C ASP A 21 15.85 11.45 10.50
N PRO A 22 15.45 11.22 11.76
CA PRO A 22 14.06 11.36 12.18
C PRO A 22 13.46 12.74 11.90
N SER A 23 14.27 13.80 12.00
CA SER A 23 13.81 15.15 11.70
C SER A 23 13.45 15.35 10.22
N ALA A 24 14.15 14.67 9.32
CA ALA A 24 13.82 14.68 7.90
C ALA A 24 12.52 13.93 7.61
N ILE A 25 12.32 12.77 8.23
CA ILE A 25 11.07 12.00 8.10
C ILE A 25 9.88 12.81 8.62
N LYS A 26 10.02 13.45 9.78
CA LYS A 26 9.02 14.34 10.34
C LYS A 26 8.72 15.52 9.41
N ALA A 27 9.75 16.20 8.92
CA ALA A 27 9.60 17.36 8.03
C ALA A 27 8.92 16.96 6.71
N TYR A 28 9.25 15.81 6.15
CA TYR A 28 8.61 15.28 4.95
C TYR A 28 7.11 15.02 5.20
N ALA A 29 6.77 14.29 6.24
CA ALA A 29 5.38 13.96 6.56
C ALA A 29 4.53 15.22 6.81
N GLN A 30 5.05 16.17 7.57
CA GLN A 30 4.36 17.45 7.81
C GLN A 30 4.26 18.30 6.56
N GLY A 31 5.28 18.29 5.70
CA GLY A 31 5.27 18.99 4.41
C GLY A 31 4.24 18.41 3.44
N VAL A 32 4.16 17.10 3.35
CA VAL A 32 3.15 16.40 2.54
C VAL A 32 1.74 16.73 3.03
N GLU A 33 1.53 16.72 4.34
CA GLU A 33 0.25 17.13 4.94
C GLU A 33 -0.10 18.57 4.62
N ALA A 34 0.86 19.49 4.74
CA ALA A 34 0.67 20.91 4.44
C ALA A 34 0.33 21.18 2.96
N LEU A 35 0.80 20.35 2.04
CA LEU A 35 0.44 20.42 0.62
C LEU A 35 -0.99 19.93 0.33
N GLY A 36 -1.70 19.40 1.31
CA GLY A 36 -3.04 18.86 1.11
C GLY A 36 -3.07 17.48 0.47
N ILE A 37 -1.95 16.76 0.48
CA ILE A 37 -1.90 15.35 0.05
C ILE A 37 -2.75 14.52 1.00
N SER A 38 -3.62 13.67 0.44
CA SER A 38 -4.54 12.88 1.25
C SER A 38 -3.87 11.73 1.98
N HIS A 39 -2.93 11.04 1.34
CA HIS A 39 -2.30 9.84 1.86
C HIS A 39 -0.81 9.81 1.59
N LEU A 40 -0.06 9.28 2.56
CA LEU A 40 1.33 8.85 2.38
C LEU A 40 1.35 7.34 2.22
N LEU A 41 2.04 6.83 1.20
CA LEU A 41 2.25 5.41 1.03
C LEU A 41 3.71 5.03 1.23
N ILE A 42 3.95 3.85 1.78
CA ILE A 42 5.29 3.29 1.97
C ILE A 42 5.33 1.88 1.38
N TYR A 43 6.45 1.56 0.69
CA TYR A 43 6.76 0.23 0.20
C TYR A 43 7.26 -0.67 1.33
N ASP A 44 7.12 -1.98 1.18
CA ASP A 44 7.52 -2.96 2.18
C ASP A 44 8.55 -3.95 1.61
N HIS A 45 9.79 -3.81 2.07
CA HIS A 45 10.84 -4.80 1.85
C HIS A 45 11.65 -4.96 3.14
N VAL A 46 11.61 -6.15 3.71
CA VAL A 46 12.24 -6.43 5.01
C VAL A 46 13.72 -6.76 4.85
N LEU A 47 14.07 -7.48 3.77
CA LEU A 47 15.40 -8.02 3.56
C LEU A 47 15.83 -7.87 2.10
N GLY A 48 16.99 -7.26 1.87
CA GLY A 48 17.60 -7.18 0.55
C GLY A 48 18.62 -8.30 0.34
N ALA A 49 18.63 -8.91 -0.85
CA ALA A 49 19.59 -9.93 -1.19
C ALA A 49 20.98 -9.32 -1.46
N ASP A 50 22.03 -10.04 -1.08
CA ASP A 50 23.40 -9.72 -1.50
C ASP A 50 23.62 -10.32 -2.89
N PRO A 51 24.02 -9.52 -3.91
CA PRO A 51 24.29 -10.05 -5.24
C PRO A 51 25.41 -11.08 -5.31
N ASP A 52 26.32 -11.08 -4.33
CA ASP A 52 27.43 -12.04 -4.25
C ASP A 52 27.04 -13.42 -3.71
N ARG A 53 25.75 -13.63 -3.41
CA ARG A 53 25.26 -14.93 -2.94
C ARG A 53 25.39 -16.01 -4.00
N GLU A 54 25.41 -17.28 -3.57
CA GLU A 54 25.40 -18.42 -4.48
C GLU A 54 24.23 -18.33 -5.47
N GLY A 55 24.52 -18.49 -6.76
CA GLY A 55 23.52 -18.31 -7.82
C GLY A 55 23.28 -16.85 -8.21
N GLY A 56 23.92 -15.90 -7.53
CA GLY A 56 23.72 -14.48 -7.76
C GLY A 56 22.33 -13.97 -7.36
N PHE A 57 22.06 -12.75 -7.67
CA PHE A 57 20.74 -12.16 -7.50
C PHE A 57 20.52 -11.06 -8.53
N ARG A 58 19.36 -11.09 -9.17
CA ARG A 58 18.91 -10.03 -10.08
C ARG A 58 17.49 -9.64 -9.69
N GLY A 59 17.31 -8.38 -9.36
CA GLY A 59 16.02 -7.84 -8.98
C GLY A 59 16.07 -6.31 -8.98
N PRO A 60 14.94 -5.64 -8.77
CA PRO A 60 14.87 -4.18 -8.81
C PRO A 60 15.57 -3.49 -7.63
N TYR A 61 15.93 -4.23 -6.60
CA TYR A 61 16.68 -3.74 -5.43
C TYR A 61 17.47 -4.88 -4.80
N ASP A 62 18.51 -4.52 -4.04
CA ASP A 62 19.35 -5.44 -3.28
C ASP A 62 19.55 -4.94 -1.84
N LYS A 63 20.53 -5.53 -1.12
CA LYS A 63 20.84 -5.16 0.27
C LYS A 63 21.25 -3.70 0.48
N ASP A 64 21.68 -3.01 -0.57
CA ASP A 64 22.19 -1.64 -0.49
C ASP A 64 21.08 -0.58 -0.65
N VAL A 65 19.87 -0.99 -1.02
CA VAL A 65 18.73 -0.09 -1.12
C VAL A 65 18.02 0.02 0.22
N ALA A 66 17.91 1.23 0.75
CA ALA A 66 17.25 1.49 2.01
C ALA A 66 15.73 1.39 1.87
N PHE A 67 15.11 0.57 2.71
CA PHE A 67 13.67 0.54 2.90
C PHE A 67 13.35 0.72 4.38
N HIS A 68 12.54 1.73 4.69
CA HIS A 68 12.04 1.91 6.05
C HIS A 68 10.93 0.90 6.34
N GLU A 69 10.90 0.36 7.56
CA GLU A 69 9.85 -0.56 7.96
C GLU A 69 8.51 0.22 8.05
N PRO A 70 7.48 -0.17 7.29
CA PRO A 70 6.31 0.69 7.10
C PRO A 70 5.47 0.92 8.35
N LEU A 71 5.16 -0.11 9.14
CA LEU A 71 4.29 0.07 10.31
C LEU A 71 4.95 0.87 11.42
N THR A 72 6.23 0.66 11.66
CA THR A 72 7.00 1.42 12.64
C THR A 72 7.15 2.88 12.21
N THR A 73 7.42 3.11 10.93
CA THR A 73 7.50 4.46 10.36
C THR A 73 6.15 5.17 10.42
N PHE A 74 5.06 4.49 10.12
CA PHE A 74 3.71 5.06 10.22
C PHE A 74 3.34 5.42 11.67
N ALA A 75 3.74 4.62 12.64
CA ALA A 75 3.52 4.96 14.05
C ALA A 75 4.20 6.28 14.42
N PHE A 76 5.44 6.48 13.97
CA PHE A 76 6.15 7.75 14.14
C PHE A 76 5.45 8.91 13.43
N ILE A 77 5.06 8.72 12.16
CA ILE A 77 4.37 9.73 11.35
C ILE A 77 3.01 10.08 11.96
N ALA A 78 2.28 9.11 12.47
CA ALA A 78 1.01 9.33 13.14
C ALA A 78 1.14 10.30 14.34
N GLY A 79 2.25 10.22 15.06
CA GLY A 79 2.52 11.09 16.21
C GLY A 79 2.92 12.53 15.85
N VAL A 80 3.26 12.81 14.60
CA VAL A 80 3.75 14.12 14.15
C VAL A 80 2.84 14.77 13.09
N THR A 81 1.72 14.13 12.76
CA THR A 81 0.72 14.62 11.80
C THR A 81 -0.68 14.56 12.40
N GLU A 82 -1.64 15.25 11.79
CA GLU A 82 -3.02 15.30 12.29
C GLU A 82 -4.06 14.75 11.30
N LYS A 83 -3.86 14.96 10.01
CA LYS A 83 -4.85 14.66 8.94
C LYS A 83 -4.35 13.66 7.93
N LEU A 84 -3.05 13.55 7.74
CA LEU A 84 -2.44 12.70 6.72
C LEU A 84 -2.82 11.24 6.96
N GLU A 85 -3.47 10.63 6.00
CA GLU A 85 -3.75 9.20 6.02
C GLU A 85 -2.55 8.40 5.52
N MET A 86 -2.48 7.13 5.88
CA MET A 86 -1.32 6.27 5.60
C MET A 86 -1.79 4.93 5.05
N ILE A 87 -1.08 4.44 4.05
CA ILE A 87 -1.34 3.13 3.46
C ILE A 87 -0.01 2.43 3.11
N THR A 88 0.08 1.15 3.45
CA THR A 88 1.16 0.32 2.91
C THR A 88 0.89 -0.02 1.44
N THR A 89 1.88 0.08 0.59
CA THR A 89 1.72 -0.18 -0.86
C THR A 89 2.91 -0.94 -1.42
N VAL A 90 2.89 -2.24 -1.34
CA VAL A 90 1.99 -3.08 -0.56
C VAL A 90 2.78 -3.76 0.53
N MET A 91 2.16 -4.06 1.66
CA MET A 91 2.77 -4.95 2.64
C MET A 91 2.77 -6.37 2.08
N ILE A 92 3.92 -7.03 2.10
CA ILE A 92 4.02 -8.43 1.68
C ILE A 92 3.52 -9.29 2.82
N LEU A 93 2.21 -9.37 2.96
CA LEU A 93 1.56 -9.98 4.12
C LEU A 93 1.96 -11.42 4.39
N PRO A 94 2.08 -12.31 3.35
CA PRO A 94 2.44 -13.71 3.61
C PRO A 94 3.86 -13.91 4.15
N GLN A 95 4.72 -12.90 4.14
CA GLN A 95 6.04 -12.94 4.79
C GLN A 95 5.97 -12.73 6.30
N ARG A 96 4.84 -12.29 6.82
CA ARG A 96 4.71 -11.86 8.22
C ARG A 96 3.78 -12.78 9.01
N GLN A 97 3.97 -12.81 10.30
CA GLN A 97 3.06 -13.51 11.22
C GLN A 97 1.73 -12.77 11.30
N THR A 98 0.65 -13.43 10.98
CA THR A 98 -0.68 -12.83 10.83
C THR A 98 -1.17 -12.10 12.08
N VAL A 99 -1.12 -12.77 13.23
CA VAL A 99 -1.60 -12.21 14.49
C VAL A 99 -0.78 -10.99 14.90
N LEU A 100 0.55 -11.03 14.66
CA LEU A 100 1.42 -9.90 14.96
C LEU A 100 1.10 -8.69 14.08
N VAL A 101 0.87 -8.90 12.79
CA VAL A 101 0.44 -7.82 11.89
C VAL A 101 -0.92 -7.26 12.31
N ALA A 102 -1.86 -8.12 12.70
CA ALA A 102 -3.16 -7.65 13.20
C ALA A 102 -2.99 -6.72 14.41
N LYS A 103 -2.10 -7.08 15.34
CA LYS A 103 -1.77 -6.26 16.51
C LYS A 103 -1.12 -4.94 16.13
N GLN A 104 -0.12 -4.98 15.26
CA GLN A 104 0.62 -3.79 14.82
C GLN A 104 -0.27 -2.84 14.01
N ALA A 105 -1.08 -3.36 13.09
CA ALA A 105 -2.01 -2.56 12.30
C ALA A 105 -3.07 -1.89 13.20
N ALA A 106 -3.62 -2.62 14.17
CA ALA A 106 -4.52 -2.06 15.18
C ALA A 106 -3.86 -0.91 15.95
N GLN A 107 -2.59 -1.08 16.32
CA GLN A 107 -1.84 -0.04 17.04
C GLN A 107 -1.64 1.22 16.20
N VAL A 108 -1.28 1.07 14.93
CA VAL A 108 -1.15 2.22 14.01
C VAL A 108 -2.49 2.92 13.82
N ALA A 109 -3.58 2.16 13.65
CA ALA A 109 -4.92 2.71 13.55
C ALA A 109 -5.32 3.53 14.79
N LEU A 110 -5.02 3.02 15.97
CA LEU A 110 -5.28 3.73 17.24
C LEU A 110 -4.43 4.99 17.39
N LEU A 111 -3.13 4.90 17.16
CA LEU A 111 -2.20 6.03 17.27
C LEU A 111 -2.48 7.15 16.26
N SER A 112 -3.05 6.79 15.12
CA SER A 112 -3.37 7.73 14.05
C SER A 112 -4.83 8.22 14.05
N ASN A 113 -5.64 7.82 15.02
CA ASN A 113 -7.09 8.09 15.00
C ASN A 113 -7.75 7.60 13.70
N ASN A 114 -7.47 6.35 13.32
CA ASN A 114 -8.02 5.67 12.14
C ASN A 114 -7.62 6.28 10.78
N ARG A 115 -6.41 6.86 10.70
CA ARG A 115 -5.83 7.36 9.44
C ARG A 115 -4.97 6.31 8.74
N PHE A 116 -5.26 5.03 8.96
CA PHE A 116 -4.47 3.91 8.44
C PHE A 116 -5.32 2.98 7.60
N ARG A 117 -4.76 2.56 6.47
CA ARG A 117 -5.27 1.50 5.58
C ARG A 117 -4.16 0.50 5.33
N LEU A 118 -4.52 -0.76 5.19
CA LEU A 118 -3.57 -1.83 4.94
C LEU A 118 -3.65 -2.24 3.46
N GLY A 119 -2.66 -1.86 2.69
CA GLY A 119 -2.46 -2.38 1.34
C GLY A 119 -1.59 -3.62 1.39
N VAL A 120 -2.04 -4.74 0.81
CA VAL A 120 -1.38 -6.04 0.87
C VAL A 120 -1.07 -6.60 -0.50
N GLY A 121 0.04 -7.34 -0.59
CA GLY A 121 0.47 -8.05 -1.77
C GLY A 121 1.16 -9.35 -1.39
N VAL A 122 1.49 -10.16 -2.38
CA VAL A 122 2.13 -11.47 -2.16
C VAL A 122 3.64 -11.46 -2.40
N GLY A 123 4.14 -10.44 -3.09
CA GLY A 123 5.57 -10.32 -3.39
C GLY A 123 6.11 -11.39 -4.33
N TRP A 124 7.38 -11.24 -4.65
CA TRP A 124 8.09 -12.09 -5.59
C TRP A 124 9.46 -12.55 -5.06
N ASN A 125 9.96 -11.92 -3.99
CA ASN A 125 11.34 -12.11 -3.54
C ASN A 125 11.43 -13.30 -2.57
N GLN A 126 11.83 -14.42 -3.11
CA GLN A 126 11.98 -15.66 -2.32
C GLN A 126 13.04 -15.56 -1.22
N VAL A 127 14.02 -14.66 -1.38
CA VAL A 127 15.06 -14.43 -0.35
C VAL A 127 14.42 -13.88 0.93
N GLU A 128 13.48 -12.94 0.82
CA GLU A 128 12.76 -12.43 1.98
C GLU A 128 11.91 -13.51 2.65
N TYR A 129 11.19 -14.32 1.87
CA TYR A 129 10.39 -15.43 2.40
C TYR A 129 11.22 -16.41 3.21
N THR A 130 12.37 -16.80 2.66
CA THR A 130 13.30 -17.71 3.36
C THR A 130 13.81 -17.06 4.64
N GLY A 131 14.25 -15.81 4.58
CA GLY A 131 14.76 -15.08 5.75
C GLY A 131 13.72 -14.87 6.85
N LEU A 132 12.46 -14.73 6.48
CA LEU A 132 11.33 -14.58 7.40
C LEU A 132 10.70 -15.92 7.81
N ASN A 133 11.29 -17.03 7.34
CA ASN A 133 10.85 -18.40 7.66
C ASN A 133 9.40 -18.67 7.25
N GLU A 134 9.01 -18.16 6.08
CA GLU A 134 7.67 -18.35 5.54
C GLU A 134 7.69 -19.05 4.19
N THR A 135 6.66 -19.86 3.94
CA THR A 135 6.54 -20.63 2.70
C THR A 135 6.13 -19.72 1.53
N PHE A 136 6.90 -19.80 0.45
CA PHE A 136 6.66 -19.02 -0.76
C PHE A 136 5.50 -19.54 -1.61
N ASN A 137 5.43 -20.85 -1.82
CA ASN A 137 4.55 -21.46 -2.83
C ASN A 137 3.05 -21.35 -2.53
N ASN A 138 2.66 -21.19 -1.26
CA ASN A 138 1.26 -21.07 -0.84
C ASN A 138 0.84 -19.64 -0.54
N ARG A 139 1.67 -18.64 -0.88
CA ARG A 139 1.48 -17.28 -0.42
C ARG A 139 0.13 -16.65 -0.78
N GLY A 140 -0.42 -16.96 -1.94
CA GLY A 140 -1.71 -16.44 -2.36
C GLY A 140 -2.88 -16.96 -1.52
N ARG A 141 -2.97 -18.28 -1.32
CA ARG A 141 -4.01 -18.91 -0.48
C ARG A 141 -3.88 -18.48 0.97
N ARG A 142 -2.64 -18.41 1.46
CA ARG A 142 -2.38 -17.97 2.83
C ARG A 142 -2.74 -16.51 3.05
N GLN A 143 -2.53 -15.63 2.06
CA GLN A 143 -2.94 -14.23 2.14
C GLN A 143 -4.45 -14.09 2.37
N ALA A 144 -5.27 -14.85 1.66
CA ALA A 144 -6.72 -14.82 1.84
C ALA A 144 -7.11 -15.18 3.28
N GLU A 145 -6.55 -16.24 3.82
CA GLU A 145 -6.82 -16.65 5.21
C GLU A 145 -6.28 -15.62 6.22
N GLN A 146 -5.11 -15.03 5.96
CA GLN A 146 -4.56 -13.97 6.80
C GLN A 146 -5.51 -12.78 6.94
N VAL A 147 -6.09 -12.31 5.84
CA VAL A 147 -7.02 -11.19 5.86
C VAL A 147 -8.29 -11.54 6.64
N GLU A 148 -8.83 -12.74 6.46
CA GLU A 148 -9.99 -13.23 7.22
C GLU A 148 -9.70 -13.27 8.72
N VAL A 149 -8.56 -13.82 9.11
CA VAL A 149 -8.13 -13.91 10.52
C VAL A 149 -7.94 -12.53 11.14
N MET A 150 -7.24 -11.63 10.43
CA MET A 150 -7.02 -10.27 10.93
C MET A 150 -8.33 -9.51 11.15
N ARG A 151 -9.28 -9.61 10.21
CA ARG A 151 -10.59 -8.98 10.37
C ARG A 151 -11.37 -9.51 11.55
N LYS A 152 -11.31 -10.81 11.80
CA LYS A 152 -11.93 -11.41 13.01
C LYS A 152 -11.28 -10.86 14.27
N LEU A 153 -9.95 -10.79 14.33
CA LEU A 153 -9.22 -10.24 15.46
C LEU A 153 -9.54 -8.76 15.71
N TRP A 154 -9.71 -7.98 14.65
CA TRP A 154 -10.05 -6.56 14.79
C TRP A 154 -11.49 -6.32 15.25
N ASN A 155 -12.42 -7.19 14.87
CA ASN A 155 -13.86 -6.96 15.01
C ASN A 155 -14.53 -7.74 16.14
N GLU A 156 -13.92 -8.83 16.62
CA GLU A 156 -14.52 -9.74 17.60
C GLU A 156 -13.76 -9.72 18.92
N ASP A 157 -14.48 -9.81 20.01
CA ASP A 157 -13.93 -9.79 21.36
C ASP A 157 -13.09 -11.03 21.69
N SER A 158 -13.47 -12.17 21.13
CA SER A 158 -12.73 -13.43 21.24
C SER A 158 -13.00 -14.26 20.01
N ILE A 159 -11.97 -14.88 19.45
CA ILE A 159 -12.14 -15.75 18.30
C ILE A 159 -11.67 -17.18 18.58
N ASP A 160 -12.33 -18.10 17.92
CA ASP A 160 -11.96 -19.51 17.88
C ASP A 160 -11.90 -19.90 16.40
N TYR A 161 -10.68 -20.06 15.88
CA TYR A 161 -10.45 -20.21 14.45
C TYR A 161 -9.56 -21.40 14.14
N THR A 162 -9.99 -22.23 13.20
CA THR A 162 -9.19 -23.30 12.63
C THR A 162 -9.30 -23.24 11.11
N GLY A 163 -8.22 -22.88 10.43
CA GLY A 163 -8.10 -22.85 8.99
C GLY A 163 -7.01 -23.77 8.49
N GLU A 164 -6.68 -23.63 7.22
CA GLU A 164 -5.58 -24.39 6.61
C GLU A 164 -4.22 -23.98 7.17
N TYR A 165 -4.04 -22.70 7.51
CA TYR A 165 -2.76 -22.10 7.91
C TYR A 165 -2.76 -21.53 9.32
N HIS A 166 -3.91 -21.36 9.93
CA HIS A 166 -4.03 -20.67 11.23
C HIS A 166 -4.88 -21.48 12.21
N ARG A 167 -4.44 -21.42 13.46
CA ARG A 167 -5.25 -21.92 14.59
C ARG A 167 -5.18 -20.91 15.73
N ILE A 168 -6.34 -20.47 16.20
CA ILE A 168 -6.47 -19.58 17.34
C ILE A 168 -7.53 -20.18 18.26
N ASP A 169 -7.12 -20.53 19.47
CA ASP A 169 -7.98 -21.20 20.44
C ASP A 169 -8.45 -20.17 21.47
N LYS A 170 -9.66 -19.63 21.31
CA LYS A 170 -10.32 -18.67 22.20
C LYS A 170 -9.38 -17.58 22.68
N ALA A 171 -8.94 -16.75 21.77
CA ALA A 171 -8.01 -15.66 22.04
C ALA A 171 -8.39 -14.40 21.27
N SER A 172 -7.83 -13.29 21.64
CA SER A 172 -8.07 -12.01 21.00
C SER A 172 -6.86 -11.10 21.08
N ILE A 173 -6.87 -10.04 20.31
CA ILE A 173 -5.96 -8.89 20.50
C ILE A 173 -6.67 -7.83 21.34
N ASN A 174 -5.90 -7.06 22.09
CA ASN A 174 -6.38 -5.92 22.87
C ASN A 174 -5.21 -4.93 23.07
N PRO A 175 -5.37 -3.63 22.74
CA PRO A 175 -6.59 -3.00 22.21
C PRO A 175 -6.92 -3.37 20.76
N ARG A 176 -8.18 -3.25 20.40
CA ARG A 176 -8.67 -3.42 19.04
C ARG A 176 -8.87 -2.06 18.38
N PRO A 177 -8.84 -1.96 17.03
CA PRO A 177 -9.15 -0.70 16.37
C PRO A 177 -10.59 -0.29 16.65
N SER A 178 -10.84 1.02 16.75
CA SER A 178 -12.18 1.56 17.03
C SER A 178 -13.09 1.61 15.79
N LYS A 179 -12.51 1.48 14.60
CA LYS A 179 -13.20 1.42 13.31
C LYS A 179 -12.58 0.32 12.46
N PRO A 180 -13.31 -0.24 11.48
CA PRO A 180 -12.74 -1.20 10.54
C PRO A 180 -11.50 -0.63 9.84
N ILE A 181 -10.44 -1.43 9.74
CA ILE A 181 -9.25 -1.09 8.95
C ILE A 181 -9.51 -1.51 7.50
N PRO A 182 -9.52 -0.57 6.53
CA PRO A 182 -9.65 -0.95 5.13
C PRO A 182 -8.45 -1.78 4.67
N VAL A 183 -8.72 -2.81 3.86
CA VAL A 183 -7.70 -3.69 3.27
C VAL A 183 -7.79 -3.59 1.75
N TRP A 184 -6.71 -3.14 1.13
CA TRP A 184 -6.58 -3.02 -0.32
C TRP A 184 -5.61 -4.07 -0.83
N PHE A 185 -5.85 -4.61 -2.02
CA PHE A 185 -4.98 -5.64 -2.60
C PHE A 185 -4.26 -5.11 -3.83
N GLY A 186 -2.96 -5.42 -3.93
CA GLY A 186 -2.14 -5.09 -5.08
C GLY A 186 -1.81 -6.31 -5.94
N GLY A 187 -1.80 -6.11 -7.25
CA GLY A 187 -1.46 -7.14 -8.22
C GLY A 187 -2.55 -7.37 -9.27
N SER A 188 -2.30 -8.30 -10.20
CA SER A 188 -3.18 -8.54 -11.35
C SER A 188 -3.36 -10.01 -11.74
N ALA A 189 -2.79 -10.95 -10.99
CA ALA A 189 -3.02 -12.37 -11.25
C ALA A 189 -4.51 -12.72 -11.08
N PRO A 190 -5.09 -13.61 -11.91
CA PRO A 190 -6.53 -13.92 -11.84
C PRO A 190 -6.99 -14.33 -10.44
N ALA A 191 -6.24 -15.18 -9.75
CA ALA A 191 -6.57 -15.61 -8.39
C ALA A 191 -6.53 -14.43 -7.39
N LEU A 192 -5.63 -13.47 -7.58
CA LEU A 192 -5.57 -12.27 -6.77
C LEU A 192 -6.76 -11.36 -7.04
N LEU A 193 -7.17 -11.20 -8.30
CA LEU A 193 -8.35 -10.39 -8.63
C LEU A 193 -9.62 -10.97 -8.01
N ASP A 194 -9.76 -12.28 -7.96
CA ASP A 194 -10.87 -12.95 -7.28
C ASP A 194 -10.86 -12.67 -5.77
N ARG A 195 -9.69 -12.75 -5.13
CA ARG A 195 -9.53 -12.40 -3.70
C ARG A 195 -9.83 -10.92 -3.45
N THR A 196 -9.32 -10.05 -4.31
CA THR A 196 -9.55 -8.61 -4.22
C THR A 196 -11.03 -8.28 -4.30
N ALA A 197 -11.74 -8.88 -5.25
CA ALA A 197 -13.18 -8.69 -5.42
C ALA A 197 -13.98 -9.15 -4.20
N ARG A 198 -13.60 -10.30 -3.63
CA ARG A 198 -14.34 -10.90 -2.51
C ARG A 198 -14.00 -10.27 -1.16
N LEU A 199 -12.73 -9.96 -0.91
CA LEU A 199 -12.23 -9.58 0.41
C LEU A 199 -11.80 -8.11 0.50
N GLY A 200 -11.50 -7.45 -0.62
CA GLY A 200 -10.88 -6.14 -0.65
C GLY A 200 -11.85 -4.98 -0.53
N ASP A 201 -11.33 -3.89 0.01
CA ASP A 201 -11.96 -2.57 -0.01
C ASP A 201 -11.40 -1.68 -1.14
N GLY A 202 -10.39 -2.16 -1.84
CA GLY A 202 -9.77 -1.46 -2.95
C GLY A 202 -8.73 -2.30 -3.67
N TRP A 203 -8.32 -1.81 -4.83
CA TRP A 203 -7.33 -2.43 -5.70
C TRP A 203 -6.20 -1.47 -6.01
N ILE A 204 -4.98 -1.97 -5.99
CA ILE A 204 -3.75 -1.25 -6.34
C ILE A 204 -3.17 -1.90 -7.60
N PRO A 205 -3.51 -1.42 -8.80
CA PRO A 205 -2.93 -1.93 -10.02
C PRO A 205 -1.44 -1.59 -10.10
N LEU A 206 -0.66 -2.53 -10.56
CA LEU A 206 0.78 -2.38 -10.82
C LEU A 206 1.01 -2.33 -12.33
N MET A 207 0.19 -1.56 -13.03
CA MET A 207 0.19 -1.46 -14.50
C MET A 207 -0.32 -0.08 -14.93
N GLY A 208 -0.14 0.23 -16.22
CA GLY A 208 -0.70 1.43 -16.82
C GLY A 208 -2.21 1.35 -17.07
N ALA A 209 -2.80 2.49 -17.39
CA ALA A 209 -4.21 2.62 -17.79
C ALA A 209 -4.41 2.13 -19.24
N ASN A 210 -4.63 0.85 -19.39
CA ASN A 210 -4.75 0.18 -20.69
C ASN A 210 -5.89 -0.85 -20.69
N GLU A 211 -6.04 -1.56 -21.80
CA GLU A 211 -7.08 -2.60 -21.95
C GLU A 211 -6.97 -3.71 -20.90
N LYS A 212 -5.73 -4.07 -20.53
CA LYS A 212 -5.50 -5.07 -19.47
C LYS A 212 -6.04 -4.60 -18.11
N ALA A 213 -5.79 -3.35 -17.75
CA ALA A 213 -6.33 -2.77 -16.53
C ALA A 213 -7.86 -2.73 -16.55
N GLN A 214 -8.46 -2.36 -17.67
CA GLN A 214 -9.92 -2.37 -17.83
C GLN A 214 -10.48 -3.80 -17.70
N ALA A 215 -9.83 -4.79 -18.29
CA ALA A 215 -10.24 -6.18 -18.16
C ALA A 215 -10.17 -6.66 -16.70
N CYS A 216 -9.14 -6.27 -15.94
CA CYS A 216 -9.05 -6.55 -14.51
C CYS A 216 -10.22 -5.94 -13.73
N LEU A 217 -10.55 -4.68 -14.02
CA LEU A 217 -11.67 -3.99 -13.37
C LEU A 217 -13.01 -4.65 -13.69
N ASP A 218 -13.25 -4.99 -14.95
CA ASP A 218 -14.48 -5.67 -15.38
C ASP A 218 -14.62 -7.03 -14.68
N HIS A 219 -13.53 -7.77 -14.58
CA HIS A 219 -13.49 -9.05 -13.87
C HIS A 219 -13.84 -8.88 -12.38
N MET A 220 -13.24 -7.91 -11.70
CA MET A 220 -13.53 -7.65 -10.29
C MET A 220 -14.97 -7.20 -10.05
N LYS A 221 -15.52 -6.35 -10.93
CA LYS A 221 -16.91 -5.92 -10.85
C LYS A 221 -17.86 -7.10 -10.97
N ALA A 222 -17.63 -7.97 -11.95
CA ALA A 222 -18.45 -9.18 -12.14
C ALA A 222 -18.39 -10.10 -10.92
N LYS A 223 -17.21 -10.31 -10.34
CA LYS A 223 -17.04 -11.16 -9.17
C LYS A 223 -17.69 -10.58 -7.92
N ARG A 224 -17.65 -9.27 -7.74
CA ARG A 224 -18.37 -8.61 -6.64
C ARG A 224 -19.87 -8.75 -6.81
N GLU A 225 -20.38 -8.55 -7.99
CA GLU A 225 -21.80 -8.73 -8.30
C GLU A 225 -22.28 -10.16 -8.01
N GLU A 226 -21.52 -11.17 -8.47
CA GLU A 226 -21.80 -12.59 -8.16
C GLU A 226 -21.85 -12.86 -6.64
N ALA A 227 -21.02 -12.17 -5.87
CA ALA A 227 -20.98 -12.30 -4.41
C ALA A 227 -22.00 -11.43 -3.68
N GLY A 228 -22.85 -10.69 -4.40
CA GLY A 228 -23.80 -9.76 -3.81
C GLY A 228 -23.16 -8.51 -3.19
N LEU A 229 -21.96 -8.16 -3.60
CA LEU A 229 -21.22 -7.01 -3.09
C LEU A 229 -21.30 -5.84 -4.07
N SER A 230 -21.46 -4.61 -3.53
CA SER A 230 -21.42 -3.39 -4.32
C SER A 230 -19.98 -3.02 -4.71
N PHE A 231 -19.85 -2.38 -5.86
CA PHE A 231 -18.61 -1.73 -6.26
C PHE A 231 -18.52 -0.28 -5.77
N ASP A 232 -19.60 0.24 -5.20
CA ASP A 232 -19.65 1.59 -4.63
C ASP A 232 -18.68 1.69 -3.44
N GLY A 233 -17.87 2.74 -3.42
CA GLY A 233 -16.87 2.94 -2.40
C GLY A 233 -15.62 2.06 -2.53
N PHE A 234 -15.57 1.17 -3.53
CA PHE A 234 -14.38 0.38 -3.80
C PHE A 234 -13.30 1.27 -4.40
N GLY A 235 -12.15 1.34 -3.73
CA GLY A 235 -11.07 2.24 -4.12
C GLY A 235 -10.17 1.66 -5.21
N ILE A 236 -9.61 2.53 -6.05
CA ILE A 236 -8.62 2.17 -7.05
C ILE A 236 -7.49 3.19 -6.95
N GLN A 237 -6.28 2.71 -6.72
CA GLN A 237 -5.08 3.56 -6.68
C GLN A 237 -4.17 3.23 -7.85
N SER A 238 -3.93 4.22 -8.72
CA SER A 238 -2.83 4.16 -9.70
C SER A 238 -1.59 4.86 -9.17
N GLN A 239 -0.46 4.71 -9.85
CA GLN A 239 0.78 5.36 -9.50
C GLN A 239 1.41 6.04 -10.71
N ALA A 240 1.77 7.31 -10.54
CA ALA A 240 2.52 8.11 -11.49
C ALA A 240 3.97 8.24 -11.06
N GLN A 241 4.89 8.20 -12.02
CA GLN A 241 6.30 8.54 -11.82
C GLN A 241 6.51 9.99 -12.22
N TYR A 242 7.06 10.79 -11.31
CA TYR A 242 7.44 12.16 -11.61
C TYR A 242 8.61 12.19 -12.61
N ALA A 243 9.64 11.38 -12.35
CA ALA A 243 10.85 11.33 -13.15
C ALA A 243 10.58 10.87 -14.60
N GLY A 244 11.23 11.50 -15.55
CA GLY A 244 11.10 11.18 -16.97
C GLY A 244 9.78 11.64 -17.61
N GLY A 245 8.98 12.41 -16.87
CA GLY A 245 7.73 12.98 -17.37
C GLY A 245 7.73 14.52 -17.33
N ASP A 246 6.66 15.08 -17.85
CA ASP A 246 6.33 16.50 -17.81
C ASP A 246 4.84 16.68 -17.50
N ALA A 247 4.39 17.93 -17.39
CA ALA A 247 3.00 18.24 -17.07
C ALA A 247 2.00 17.59 -18.03
N ASP A 248 2.26 17.61 -19.33
CA ASP A 248 1.37 17.03 -20.33
C ASP A 248 1.24 15.50 -20.15
N ARG A 249 2.35 14.83 -19.90
CA ARG A 249 2.39 13.39 -19.66
C ARG A 249 1.66 13.00 -18.37
N TRP A 250 1.88 13.74 -17.28
CA TRP A 250 1.21 13.49 -16.00
C TRP A 250 -0.30 13.67 -16.11
N VAL A 251 -0.76 14.74 -16.77
CA VAL A 251 -2.18 15.01 -16.99
C VAL A 251 -2.81 13.93 -17.85
N LYS A 252 -2.16 13.51 -18.93
CA LYS A 252 -2.63 12.42 -19.78
C LYS A 252 -2.81 11.11 -19.01
N HIS A 253 -1.81 10.76 -18.21
CA HIS A 253 -1.85 9.58 -17.34
C HIS A 253 -3.00 9.67 -16.32
N ALA A 254 -3.14 10.81 -15.67
CA ALA A 254 -4.20 11.04 -14.67
C ALA A 254 -5.60 10.94 -15.30
N LYS A 255 -5.80 11.53 -16.47
CA LYS A 255 -7.08 11.45 -17.19
C LYS A 255 -7.42 10.02 -17.62
N ALA A 256 -6.45 9.26 -18.10
CA ALA A 256 -6.66 7.88 -18.51
C ALA A 256 -7.13 7.02 -17.32
N TRP A 257 -6.53 7.20 -16.16
CA TRP A 257 -6.95 6.50 -14.95
C TRP A 257 -8.29 7.02 -14.41
N GLN A 258 -8.53 8.31 -14.46
CA GLN A 258 -9.82 8.89 -14.06
C GLN A 258 -10.97 8.31 -14.88
N ASN A 259 -10.78 8.16 -16.20
CA ASN A 259 -11.77 7.57 -17.09
C ASN A 259 -12.07 6.09 -16.76
N MET A 260 -11.15 5.40 -16.12
CA MET A 260 -11.36 4.03 -15.62
C MET A 260 -12.01 3.97 -14.23
N GLY A 261 -12.25 5.11 -13.61
CA GLY A 261 -12.82 5.16 -12.26
C GLY A 261 -11.80 5.16 -11.12
N CYS A 262 -10.53 5.47 -11.41
CA CYS A 262 -9.50 5.63 -10.38
C CYS A 262 -9.94 6.67 -9.35
N THR A 263 -9.80 6.33 -8.06
CA THR A 263 -10.20 7.19 -6.95
C THR A 263 -9.02 7.89 -6.29
N HIS A 264 -7.82 7.29 -6.42
CA HIS A 264 -6.60 7.75 -5.78
C HIS A 264 -5.44 7.70 -6.78
N LEU A 265 -4.70 8.79 -6.85
CA LEU A 265 -3.57 8.92 -7.76
C LEU A 265 -2.31 9.16 -6.94
N ALA A 266 -1.42 8.18 -6.90
CA ALA A 266 -0.16 8.29 -6.19
C ALA A 266 0.92 8.89 -7.08
N VAL A 267 1.76 9.77 -6.54
CA VAL A 267 2.95 10.29 -7.22
C VAL A 267 4.22 9.83 -6.49
N ALA A 268 5.13 9.22 -7.23
CA ALA A 268 6.46 8.85 -6.75
C ALA A 268 7.48 9.85 -7.32
N THR A 269 8.26 10.46 -6.43
CA THR A 269 9.28 11.45 -6.78
C THR A 269 10.69 10.87 -6.82
N HIS A 270 10.82 9.54 -6.80
CA HIS A 270 12.09 8.84 -6.93
C HIS A 270 12.75 9.10 -8.28
N ASN A 271 14.09 9.05 -8.29
CA ASN A 271 14.91 9.16 -9.50
C ASN A 271 14.78 10.51 -10.22
N ALA A 272 14.33 11.54 -9.52
CA ALA A 272 14.23 12.90 -10.06
C ALA A 272 15.44 13.78 -9.67
N GLY A 273 16.49 13.19 -9.09
CA GLY A 273 17.70 13.90 -8.67
C GLY A 273 17.60 14.57 -7.32
N GLU A 274 16.52 14.34 -6.56
CA GLU A 274 16.36 14.93 -5.24
C GLU A 274 16.92 14.02 -4.15
N THR A 275 17.57 14.63 -3.16
CA THR A 275 18.23 13.92 -2.05
C THR A 275 17.81 14.46 -0.69
N ASN A 276 16.90 15.42 -0.63
CA ASN A 276 16.44 16.05 0.60
C ASN A 276 14.93 16.28 0.58
N VAL A 277 14.40 16.60 1.74
CA VAL A 277 12.97 16.81 1.96
C VAL A 277 12.39 17.90 1.06
N ASP A 278 13.03 19.06 1.04
CA ASP A 278 12.52 20.22 0.28
C ASP A 278 12.42 19.93 -1.21
N GLY A 279 13.41 19.24 -1.77
CA GLY A 279 13.40 18.82 -3.16
C GLY A 279 12.23 17.90 -3.49
N HIS A 280 11.98 16.87 -2.67
CA HIS A 280 10.85 15.98 -2.86
C HIS A 280 9.50 16.71 -2.72
N LEU A 281 9.34 17.56 -1.72
CA LEU A 281 8.11 18.36 -1.54
C LEU A 281 7.84 19.26 -2.72
N LYS A 282 8.87 19.90 -3.26
CA LYS A 282 8.76 20.74 -4.45
C LYS A 282 8.27 19.96 -5.67
N ARG A 283 8.75 18.73 -5.87
CA ARG A 283 8.32 17.87 -6.98
C ARG A 283 6.85 17.44 -6.82
N ILE A 284 6.43 17.12 -5.62
CA ILE A 284 5.00 16.83 -5.33
C ILE A 284 4.14 18.06 -5.67
N GLU A 285 4.54 19.25 -5.25
CA GLU A 285 3.82 20.48 -5.52
C GLU A 285 3.72 20.78 -7.03
N GLU A 286 4.79 20.60 -7.78
CA GLU A 286 4.78 20.74 -9.24
C GLU A 286 3.78 19.79 -9.89
N TYR A 287 3.75 18.53 -9.44
CA TYR A 287 2.80 17.54 -9.92
C TYR A 287 1.34 17.95 -9.63
N GLN A 288 1.06 18.41 -8.41
CA GLN A 288 -0.27 18.90 -8.04
C GLN A 288 -0.73 20.06 -8.93
N ARG A 289 0.15 21.03 -9.16
CA ARG A 289 -0.16 22.19 -10.01
C ARG A 289 -0.49 21.77 -11.45
N ALA A 290 0.30 20.85 -12.00
CA ALA A 290 0.09 20.36 -13.36
C ALA A 290 -1.30 19.72 -13.53
N LEU A 291 -1.81 19.05 -12.50
CA LEU A 291 -3.14 18.44 -12.54
C LEU A 291 -4.29 19.45 -12.37
N GLN A 292 -4.02 20.65 -11.87
CA GLN A 292 -5.02 21.69 -11.64
C GLN A 292 -5.14 22.69 -12.79
N GLU A 293 -4.12 22.82 -13.64
CA GLU A 293 -4.09 23.66 -14.83
C GLU A 293 -4.75 23.01 -16.05
#